data_1dca9ee30ba6add79bcf3f6255a30ce5
#
_entry.id   1dca9ee30ba6add79bcf3f6255a30ce5
#
_cell.length_a   1.000
_cell.length_b   1.000
_cell.length_c   1.000
_cell.angle_alpha   90.00
_cell.angle_beta   90.00
_cell.angle_gamma   90.00
#
_symmetry.space_group_name_H-M   'P 1'
#
loop_
_entity.id
_entity.type
_entity.pdbx_description
1 polymer ?
#
loop_
_entity_poly.entity_id
_entity_poly.type
_entity_poly.pdbx_seq_one_letter_code
_entity_poly.pdbx_strand_id
1 'polypeptide(L)'
;MAIFITGATGYLGAHVAAALLDRCKESLNLLVRARDEREAELRLWHAFQLHLAFPRFHEFLKSRINIYCGDLTSPAFGLSESEYNRLVRSTD
;
A
#
# COMPACT_ATOMS: atom_id res chain seq x y z
N MET A 1 -10.17 -5.61 -9.14
CA MET A 1 -10.00 -6.22 -7.81
C MET A 1 -8.61 -5.91 -7.31
N ALA A 2 -8.44 -5.86 -6.03
CA ALA A 2 -7.19 -5.41 -5.44
C ALA A 2 -6.56 -6.49 -4.56
N ILE A 3 -5.24 -6.45 -4.47
CA ILE A 3 -4.47 -7.36 -3.62
C ILE A 3 -4.11 -6.60 -2.35
N PHE A 4 -4.38 -7.19 -1.20
CA PHE A 4 -4.05 -6.59 0.09
C PHE A 4 -2.65 -6.99 0.54
N ILE A 5 -1.82 -6.01 0.87
CA ILE A 5 -0.44 -6.25 1.30
C ILE A 5 -0.15 -5.48 2.59
N THR A 6 0.45 -6.18 3.55
CA THR A 6 1.05 -5.55 4.74
C THR A 6 2.56 -5.63 4.62
N GLY A 7 3.26 -4.77 5.34
CA GLY A 7 4.72 -4.79 5.34
C GLY A 7 5.39 -4.25 4.09
N ALA A 8 4.65 -3.49 3.26
CA ALA A 8 5.20 -2.92 2.02
C ALA A 8 6.30 -1.89 2.26
N THR A 9 6.45 -1.40 3.49
CA THR A 9 7.53 -0.48 3.85
C THR A 9 8.83 -1.20 4.24
N GLY A 10 8.78 -2.53 4.37
CA GLY A 10 9.98 -3.32 4.58
C GLY A 10 10.65 -3.70 3.27
N TYR A 11 11.90 -4.14 3.33
CA TYR A 11 12.67 -4.47 2.14
C TYR A 11 11.98 -5.53 1.26
N LEU A 12 11.62 -6.66 1.87
CA LEU A 12 11.00 -7.75 1.13
C LEU A 12 9.60 -7.41 0.65
N GLY A 13 8.80 -6.75 1.51
CA GLY A 13 7.44 -6.34 1.15
C GLY A 13 7.43 -5.34 0.00
N ALA A 14 8.35 -4.38 0.01
CA ALA A 14 8.49 -3.41 -1.08
C ALA A 14 8.90 -4.10 -2.38
N HIS A 15 9.80 -5.07 -2.30
CA HIS A 15 10.22 -5.84 -3.48
C HIS A 15 9.05 -6.60 -4.10
N VAL A 16 8.26 -7.28 -3.26
CA VAL A 16 7.08 -8.03 -3.73
C VAL A 16 6.05 -7.07 -4.33
N ALA A 17 5.75 -5.96 -3.65
CA ALA A 17 4.78 -4.99 -4.15
C ALA A 17 5.22 -4.38 -5.48
N ALA A 18 6.50 -4.01 -5.61
CA ALA A 18 7.02 -3.48 -6.86
C ALA A 18 6.92 -4.50 -8.00
N ALA A 19 7.23 -5.76 -7.71
CA ALA A 19 7.11 -6.83 -8.70
C ALA A 19 5.66 -7.03 -9.16
N LEU A 20 4.71 -6.96 -8.24
CA LEU A 20 3.29 -7.07 -8.58
C LEU A 20 2.83 -5.90 -9.44
N LEU A 21 3.25 -4.68 -9.12
CA LEU A 21 2.92 -3.51 -9.93
C LEU A 21 3.47 -3.62 -11.36
N ASP A 22 4.63 -4.22 -11.49
CA ASP A 22 5.29 -4.37 -12.78
C ASP A 22 4.67 -5.50 -13.63
N ARG A 23 4.24 -6.58 -13.01
CA ARG A 23 3.82 -7.80 -13.71
C ARG A 23 2.31 -7.98 -13.79
N CYS A 24 1.56 -7.38 -12.88
CA CYS A 24 0.11 -7.51 -12.82
C CYS A 24 -0.56 -6.18 -13.07
N LYS A 25 -1.84 -6.22 -13.44
CA LYS A 25 -2.64 -5.00 -13.64
C LYS A 25 -3.50 -4.69 -12.43
N GLU A 26 -3.44 -5.52 -11.40
CA GLU A 26 -4.25 -5.37 -10.21
C GLU A 26 -3.87 -4.12 -9.42
N SER A 27 -4.83 -3.55 -8.73
CA SER A 27 -4.57 -2.52 -7.75
C SER A 27 -4.04 -3.14 -6.46
N LEU A 28 -3.27 -2.39 -5.71
CA LEU A 28 -2.75 -2.84 -4.42
C LEU A 28 -3.37 -2.02 -3.29
N ASN A 29 -3.91 -2.70 -2.29
CA ASN A 29 -4.36 -2.09 -1.05
C ASN A 29 -3.24 -2.28 -0.04
N LEU A 30 -2.53 -1.21 0.31
CA LEU A 30 -1.37 -1.25 1.19
C LEU A 30 -1.74 -0.72 2.57
N LEU A 31 -1.56 -1.55 3.59
CA LEU A 31 -1.70 -1.12 4.98
C LEU A 31 -0.36 -0.59 5.44
N VAL A 32 -0.31 0.67 5.82
CA VAL A 32 0.92 1.34 6.23
C VAL A 32 0.74 1.94 7.61
N ARG A 33 1.68 1.67 8.50
CA ARG A 33 1.68 2.26 9.83
C ARG A 33 2.20 3.69 9.76
N ALA A 34 1.27 4.65 9.70
CA ALA A 34 1.60 6.06 9.58
C ALA A 34 0.49 6.91 10.19
N ARG A 35 0.81 8.15 10.53
CA ARG A 35 -0.16 9.07 11.13
C ARG A 35 -1.17 9.58 10.13
N ASP A 36 -0.76 9.74 8.89
CA ASP A 36 -1.62 10.23 7.82
C ASP A 36 -1.10 9.71 6.47
N GLU A 37 -1.85 10.02 5.42
CA GLU A 37 -1.54 9.55 4.08
C GLU A 37 -0.21 10.10 3.56
N ARG A 38 0.11 11.34 3.88
CA ARG A 38 1.37 11.95 3.46
C ARG A 38 2.58 11.22 4.04
N GLU A 39 2.53 10.90 5.33
CA GLU A 39 3.60 10.13 5.96
C GLU A 39 3.68 8.73 5.35
N ALA A 40 2.53 8.11 5.08
CA ALA A 40 2.49 6.80 4.46
C ALA A 40 3.15 6.83 3.08
N GLU A 41 2.86 7.83 2.26
CA GLU A 41 3.48 7.98 0.94
C GLU A 41 5.00 8.12 1.04
N LEU A 42 5.49 8.90 2.01
CA LEU A 42 6.92 9.07 2.20
C LEU A 42 7.59 7.76 2.63
N ARG A 43 6.95 7.02 3.53
CA ARG A 43 7.46 5.72 3.96
C ARG A 43 7.50 4.73 2.81
N LEU A 44 6.46 4.71 2.00
CA LEU A 44 6.41 3.83 0.83
C LEU A 44 7.49 4.20 -0.18
N TRP A 45 7.66 5.49 -0.48
CA TRP A 45 8.71 5.91 -1.40
C TRP A 45 10.09 5.53 -0.88
N HIS A 46 10.34 5.73 0.41
CA HIS A 46 11.62 5.35 1.00
C HIS A 46 11.92 3.86 0.79
N ALA A 47 10.89 3.02 0.91
CA ALA A 47 11.06 1.58 0.71
C ALA A 47 11.16 1.20 -0.77
N PHE A 48 10.39 1.86 -1.64
CA PHE A 48 10.29 1.50 -3.05
C PHE A 48 11.42 2.05 -3.91
N GLN A 49 12.15 3.07 -3.46
CA GLN A 49 13.17 3.72 -4.28
C GLN A 49 14.29 2.78 -4.75
N LEU A 50 14.47 1.65 -4.09
CA LEU A 50 15.42 0.65 -4.49
C LEU A 50 14.91 -0.24 -5.64
N HIS A 51 13.63 -0.16 -5.94
CA HIS A 51 12.98 -1.05 -6.92
C HIS A 51 12.34 -0.30 -8.08
N LEU A 52 11.95 0.96 -7.87
CA LEU A 52 11.25 1.77 -8.88
C LEU A 52 11.81 3.18 -8.90
N ALA A 53 11.88 3.78 -10.10
CA ALA A 53 12.17 5.20 -10.24
C ALA A 53 10.97 6.03 -9.74
N PHE A 54 11.23 7.23 -9.24
CA PHE A 54 10.19 8.06 -8.66
C PHE A 54 9.01 8.34 -9.61
N PRO A 55 9.22 8.70 -10.87
CA PRO A 55 8.08 8.96 -11.76
C PRO A 55 7.14 7.76 -11.89
N ARG A 56 7.67 6.56 -11.93
CA ARG A 56 6.88 5.34 -12.00
C ARG A 56 6.12 5.08 -10.72
N PHE A 57 6.80 5.25 -9.59
CA PHE A 57 6.17 5.11 -8.27
C PHE A 57 5.03 6.12 -8.11
N HIS A 58 5.25 7.37 -8.48
CA HIS A 58 4.24 8.42 -8.38
C HIS A 58 3.01 8.11 -9.24
N GLU A 59 3.22 7.59 -10.44
CA GLU A 59 2.13 7.18 -11.31
C GLU A 59 1.31 6.05 -10.69
N PHE A 60 1.97 5.05 -10.11
CA PHE A 60 1.27 3.96 -9.43
C PHE A 60 0.51 4.44 -8.21
N LEU A 61 1.05 5.41 -7.45
CA LEU A 61 0.33 6.00 -6.32
C LEU A 61 -1.01 6.58 -6.74
N LYS A 62 -1.04 7.22 -7.90
CA LYS A 62 -2.27 7.85 -8.39
C LYS A 62 -3.26 6.86 -8.95
N SER A 63 -2.82 5.78 -9.55
CA SER A 63 -3.68 4.92 -10.35
C SER A 63 -3.93 3.54 -9.78
N ARG A 64 -2.99 2.98 -9.02
CA ARG A 64 -3.07 1.57 -8.64
C ARG A 64 -2.83 1.28 -7.16
N ILE A 65 -2.31 2.23 -6.40
CA ILE A 65 -2.03 2.03 -4.98
C ILE A 65 -3.10 2.73 -4.15
N ASN A 66 -3.74 1.98 -3.28
CA ASN A 66 -4.67 2.51 -2.29
C ASN A 66 -4.02 2.36 -0.92
N ILE A 67 -3.83 3.47 -0.22
CA ILE A 67 -3.16 3.49 1.07
C ILE A 67 -4.19 3.46 2.19
N TYR A 68 -3.98 2.55 3.14
CA TYR A 68 -4.75 2.48 4.38
C TYR A 68 -3.78 2.69 5.54
N CYS A 69 -3.95 3.78 6.27
CA CYS A 69 -3.11 4.09 7.43
C CYS A 69 -3.66 3.35 8.64
N GLY A 70 -2.96 2.31 9.06
CA GLY A 70 -3.44 1.47 10.14
C GLY A 70 -2.33 0.64 10.76
N ASP A 71 -2.72 -0.28 11.65
CA ASP A 71 -1.78 -1.12 12.38
C ASP A 71 -2.31 -2.55 12.38
N LEU A 72 -1.48 -3.47 11.90
CA LEU A 72 -1.83 -4.89 11.79
C LEU A 72 -2.22 -5.51 13.14
N THR A 73 -1.68 -4.98 14.24
CA THR A 73 -1.95 -5.49 15.59
C THR A 73 -3.22 -4.95 16.22
N SER A 74 -3.85 -3.93 15.62
CA SER A 74 -5.06 -3.32 16.14
C SER A 74 -6.32 -3.99 15.59
N PRO A 75 -7.45 -3.98 16.32
CA PRO A 75 -8.73 -4.48 15.79
C PRO A 75 -9.11 -3.72 14.51
N ALA A 76 -9.57 -4.46 13.49
CA ALA A 76 -9.87 -3.89 12.18
C ALA A 76 -8.71 -3.05 11.62
N PHE A 77 -7.46 -3.42 11.97
CA PHE A 77 -6.22 -2.74 11.57
C PHE A 77 -6.17 -1.28 12.01
N GLY A 78 -6.96 -0.88 13.01
CA GLY A 78 -7.01 0.51 13.44
C GLY A 78 -7.72 1.44 12.47
N LEU A 79 -8.40 0.90 11.47
CA LEU A 79 -9.14 1.67 10.47
C LEU A 79 -10.53 2.05 10.99
N SER A 80 -11.08 3.14 10.45
CA SER A 80 -12.48 3.46 10.69
C SER A 80 -13.36 2.38 10.08
N GLU A 81 -14.62 2.31 10.52
CA GLU A 81 -15.55 1.31 9.99
C GLU A 81 -15.71 1.45 8.46
N SER A 82 -15.83 2.67 7.97
CA SER A 82 -16.00 2.88 6.53
C SER A 82 -14.73 2.49 5.75
N GLU A 83 -13.55 2.77 6.27
CA GLU A 83 -12.29 2.38 5.65
C GLU A 83 -12.13 0.86 5.65
N TYR A 84 -12.43 0.21 6.76
CA TYR A 84 -12.33 -1.24 6.86
C TYR A 84 -13.28 -1.91 5.86
N ASN A 85 -14.52 -1.44 5.79
CA ASN A 85 -15.50 -1.98 4.85
C ASN A 85 -15.07 -1.77 3.40
N ARG A 86 -14.49 -0.62 3.09
CA ARG A 86 -13.97 -0.34 1.75
C ARG A 86 -12.82 -1.30 1.41
N LEU A 87 -11.92 -1.53 2.36
CA LEU A 87 -10.81 -2.46 2.17
C LEU A 87 -11.31 -3.88 1.88
N VAL A 88 -12.24 -4.36 2.70
CA VAL A 88 -12.79 -5.72 2.55
C VAL A 88 -13.49 -5.87 1.20
N ARG A 89 -14.29 -4.88 0.80
CA ARG A 89 -15.05 -4.96 -0.46
C ARG A 89 -14.17 -4.88 -1.69
N SER A 90 -13.06 -4.15 -1.62
CA SER A 90 -12.16 -3.96 -2.78
C SER A 90 -11.09 -5.03 -2.89
N THR A 91 -10.88 -5.83 -1.84
CA THR A 91 -9.83 -6.85 -1.80
C THR A 91 -10.40 -8.22 -2.17
N ASP A 92 -9.63 -8.96 -2.92
CA ASP A 92 -9.96 -10.35 -3.29
C ASP A 92 -9.79 -11.32 -2.13
#